data_51095d121a78ebc569e5344c502c1389
#
_entry.id   51095d121a78ebc569e5344c502c1389
#
_cell.length_a   1.000
_cell.length_b   1.000
_cell.length_c   1.000
_cell.angle_alpha   90.00
_cell.angle_beta   90.00
_cell.angle_gamma   90.00
#
_symmetry.space_group_name_H-M   'P 1'
#
loop_
_entity.id
_entity.type
_entity.pdbx_description
1 polymer ?
#
loop_
_entity_poly.entity_id
_entity_poly.type
_entity_poly.pdbx_seq_one_letter_code
_entity_poly.pdbx_strand_id
1 'polypeptide(L)'
;PDAIDRLFDKLKASQHTPDQILDAVRALDIELVLTAHPTEVTRRTLIHKQVQINDCLVQLELDDLTERERNVILHRIEQLINQAWHTNEIRQQRPTPVDEAKWGFAVIENSLWPAMPDFMRQLDERLQETFGVRLPLDAAPVRFASWMGGDRDGNPFVTAKVTREVLLTSRW
;
A
#
# COMPACT_ATOMS: atom_id res chain seq x y z
N PRO A 1 18.97 -8.54 7.79
CA PRO A 1 19.15 -8.17 6.39
C PRO A 1 17.82 -8.23 5.66
N ASP A 2 17.53 -7.20 4.90
CA ASP A 2 16.33 -7.05 4.08
C ASP A 2 16.21 -8.22 3.08
N ALA A 3 15.00 -8.50 2.60
CA ALA A 3 14.77 -9.55 1.60
C ALA A 3 15.52 -9.24 0.28
N ILE A 4 15.62 -7.96 -0.07
CA ILE A 4 16.39 -7.48 -1.23
C ILE A 4 17.87 -7.77 -1.04
N ASP A 5 18.47 -7.44 0.09
CA ASP A 5 19.89 -7.70 0.37
C ASP A 5 20.24 -9.16 0.19
N ARG A 6 19.44 -10.07 0.76
CA ARG A 6 19.66 -11.52 0.62
C ARG A 6 19.54 -12.02 -0.82
N LEU A 7 18.65 -11.41 -1.61
CA LEU A 7 18.51 -11.72 -3.02
C LEU A 7 19.75 -11.27 -3.80
N PHE A 8 20.23 -10.06 -3.57
CA PHE A 8 21.41 -9.52 -4.24
C PHE A 8 22.69 -10.28 -3.87
N ASP A 9 22.84 -10.71 -2.62
CA ASP A 9 23.94 -11.60 -2.21
C ASP A 9 23.95 -12.92 -2.99
N LYS A 10 22.77 -13.53 -3.18
CA LYS A 10 22.63 -14.75 -4.00
C LYS A 10 22.94 -14.49 -5.47
N LEU A 11 22.47 -13.37 -6.02
CA LEU A 11 22.74 -13.01 -7.41
C LEU A 11 24.24 -12.73 -7.63
N LYS A 12 24.91 -12.09 -6.67
CA LYS A 12 26.36 -11.86 -6.70
C LYS A 12 27.16 -13.16 -6.67
N ALA A 13 26.68 -14.17 -5.95
CA ALA A 13 27.27 -15.50 -5.91
C ALA A 13 26.96 -16.34 -7.16
N SER A 14 26.06 -15.89 -8.02
CA SER A 14 25.68 -16.57 -9.26
C SER A 14 26.70 -16.32 -10.38
N GLN A 15 26.64 -17.12 -11.46
CA GLN A 15 27.49 -16.96 -12.64
C GLN A 15 26.91 -16.01 -13.69
N HIS A 16 25.83 -15.25 -13.37
CA HIS A 16 25.19 -14.34 -14.30
C HIS A 16 26.01 -13.05 -14.47
N THR A 17 26.06 -12.55 -15.70
CA THR A 17 26.66 -11.27 -15.97
C THR A 17 25.77 -10.11 -15.54
N PRO A 18 26.32 -8.91 -15.24
CA PRO A 18 25.52 -7.72 -14.92
C PRO A 18 24.42 -7.42 -15.96
N ASP A 19 24.73 -7.57 -17.25
CA ASP A 19 23.78 -7.35 -18.34
C ASP A 19 22.62 -8.35 -18.30
N GLN A 20 22.91 -9.63 -18.03
CA GLN A 20 21.87 -10.65 -17.89
C GLN A 20 20.94 -10.36 -16.73
N ILE A 21 21.48 -9.87 -15.60
CA ILE A 21 20.69 -9.49 -14.44
C ILE A 21 19.83 -8.26 -14.76
N LEU A 22 20.40 -7.24 -15.40
CA LEU A 22 19.67 -6.06 -15.83
C LEU A 22 18.54 -6.40 -16.80
N ASP A 23 18.80 -7.24 -17.79
CA ASP A 23 17.80 -7.67 -18.77
C ASP A 23 16.69 -8.48 -18.09
N ALA A 24 17.01 -9.32 -17.11
CA ALA A 24 16.01 -10.05 -16.32
C ALA A 24 15.13 -9.10 -15.50
N VAL A 25 15.70 -8.08 -14.88
CA VAL A 25 14.93 -7.08 -14.13
C VAL A 25 14.04 -6.24 -15.07
N ARG A 26 14.56 -5.86 -16.24
CA ARG A 26 13.78 -5.14 -17.27
C ARG A 26 12.62 -5.97 -17.84
N ALA A 27 12.81 -7.30 -17.90
CA ALA A 27 11.79 -8.24 -18.38
C ALA A 27 10.71 -8.56 -17.32
N LEU A 28 10.86 -8.09 -16.07
CA LEU A 28 9.83 -8.27 -15.05
C LEU A 28 8.55 -7.52 -15.46
N ASP A 29 7.44 -8.21 -15.37
CA ASP A 29 6.09 -7.69 -15.56
C ASP A 29 5.21 -8.19 -14.42
N ILE A 30 5.32 -7.52 -13.28
CA ILE A 30 4.60 -7.88 -12.06
C ILE A 30 3.37 -6.99 -11.96
N GLU A 31 2.19 -7.60 -12.03
CA GLU A 31 0.93 -6.89 -11.88
C GLU A 31 0.32 -7.19 -10.50
N LEU A 32 0.20 -6.14 -9.68
CA LEU A 32 -0.46 -6.21 -8.39
C LEU A 32 -1.92 -5.77 -8.56
N VAL A 33 -2.85 -6.71 -8.40
CA VAL A 33 -4.28 -6.48 -8.63
C VAL A 33 -4.98 -6.23 -7.30
N LEU A 34 -5.58 -5.04 -7.14
CA LEU A 34 -6.42 -4.73 -5.99
C LEU A 34 -7.83 -5.28 -6.23
N THR A 35 -8.33 -5.99 -5.22
CA THR A 35 -9.69 -6.52 -5.23
C THR A 35 -10.49 -5.92 -4.06
N ALA A 36 -11.77 -5.68 -4.26
CA ALA A 36 -12.66 -5.32 -3.17
C ALA A 36 -13.08 -6.60 -2.41
N HIS A 37 -12.94 -6.58 -1.08
CA HIS A 37 -13.56 -7.59 -0.23
C HIS A 37 -14.88 -7.02 0.30
N PRO A 38 -16.05 -7.50 -0.16
CA PRO A 38 -17.35 -6.98 0.26
C PRO A 38 -17.65 -7.18 1.76
N THR A 39 -16.77 -7.89 2.47
CA THR A 39 -16.90 -8.16 3.92
C THR A 39 -16.26 -7.07 4.80
N GLU A 40 -15.51 -6.12 4.27
CA GLU A 40 -15.00 -5.00 5.06
C GLU A 40 -16.11 -3.99 5.37
N VAL A 41 -16.87 -4.31 6.41
CA VAL A 41 -17.92 -3.43 6.96
C VAL A 41 -17.33 -2.33 7.86
N THR A 42 -16.04 -2.43 8.17
CA THR A 42 -15.36 -1.52 9.10
C THR A 42 -15.31 -0.10 8.54
N ARG A 43 -15.76 0.86 9.33
CA ARG A 43 -15.73 2.27 8.91
C ARG A 43 -14.29 2.77 8.76
N ARG A 44 -13.99 3.45 7.67
CA ARG A 44 -12.69 4.11 7.42
C ARG A 44 -12.22 4.96 8.60
N THR A 45 -13.16 5.59 9.31
CA THR A 45 -12.89 6.34 10.55
C THR A 45 -12.30 5.48 11.66
N LEU A 46 -12.72 4.22 11.80
CA LEU A 46 -12.15 3.29 12.80
C LEU A 46 -10.77 2.83 12.38
N ILE A 47 -10.56 2.49 11.11
CA ILE A 47 -9.25 2.13 10.57
C ILE A 47 -8.26 3.27 10.81
N HIS A 48 -8.64 4.52 10.50
CA HIS A 48 -7.79 5.68 10.74
C HIS A 48 -7.45 5.87 12.23
N LYS A 49 -8.39 5.63 13.14
CA LYS A 49 -8.14 5.67 14.59
C LYS A 49 -7.20 4.56 15.03
N GLN A 50 -7.34 3.36 14.48
CA GLN A 50 -6.43 2.24 14.77
C GLN A 50 -4.99 2.56 14.31
N VAL A 51 -4.82 3.14 13.13
CA VAL A 51 -3.50 3.62 12.67
C VAL A 51 -2.93 4.65 13.63
N GLN A 52 -3.71 5.66 14.03
CA GLN A 52 -3.24 6.67 14.98
C GLN A 52 -2.89 6.09 16.36
N ILE A 53 -3.64 5.08 16.84
CA ILE A 53 -3.30 4.37 18.09
C ILE A 53 -1.98 3.63 17.93
N ASN A 54 -1.79 2.93 16.82
CA ASN A 54 -0.54 2.22 16.52
C ASN A 54 0.66 3.19 16.47
N ASP A 55 0.52 4.33 15.82
CA ASP A 55 1.57 5.37 15.77
C ASP A 55 1.91 5.87 17.18
N CYS A 56 0.92 6.07 18.03
CA CYS A 56 1.15 6.43 19.43
C CYS A 56 1.86 5.33 20.21
N LEU A 57 1.52 4.06 19.99
CA LEU A 57 2.18 2.92 20.64
C LEU A 57 3.64 2.82 20.21
N VAL A 58 3.94 2.98 18.92
CA VAL A 58 5.33 3.03 18.41
C VAL A 58 6.12 4.16 19.06
N GLN A 59 5.51 5.35 19.23
CA GLN A 59 6.17 6.45 19.93
C GLN A 59 6.45 6.12 21.40
N LEU A 60 5.58 5.36 22.08
CA LEU A 60 5.80 4.95 23.47
C LEU A 60 6.98 3.98 23.66
N GLU A 61 7.42 3.31 22.60
CA GLU A 61 8.59 2.41 22.63
C GLU A 61 9.92 3.16 22.58
N LEU A 62 9.93 4.49 22.37
CA LEU A 62 11.15 5.28 22.40
C LEU A 62 11.68 5.40 23.84
N ASP A 63 12.98 5.12 24.01
CA ASP A 63 13.64 5.09 25.34
C ASP A 63 13.90 6.47 25.93
N ASP A 64 13.89 7.53 25.09
CA ASP A 64 14.28 8.90 25.46
C ASP A 64 13.08 9.82 25.78
N LEU A 65 11.87 9.28 25.88
CA LEU A 65 10.67 10.04 26.24
C LEU A 65 10.72 10.55 27.67
N THR A 66 10.48 11.85 27.84
CA THR A 66 10.19 12.42 29.15
C THR A 66 8.86 11.91 29.68
N GLU A 67 8.68 11.93 31.03
CA GLU A 67 7.42 11.54 31.65
C GLU A 67 6.22 12.38 31.14
N ARG A 68 6.47 13.67 30.86
CA ARG A 68 5.44 14.55 30.31
C ARG A 68 5.02 14.11 28.89
N GLU A 69 5.97 13.81 28.04
CA GLU A 69 5.69 13.34 26.66
C GLU A 69 4.95 12.01 26.68
N ARG A 70 5.39 11.08 27.51
CA ARG A 70 4.69 9.80 27.73
C ARG A 70 3.24 10.00 28.12
N ASN A 71 2.97 10.89 29.08
CA ASN A 71 1.62 11.17 29.55
C ASN A 71 0.75 11.82 28.44
N VAL A 72 1.31 12.68 27.60
CA VAL A 72 0.60 13.25 26.45
C VAL A 72 0.19 12.19 25.45
N ILE A 73 1.09 11.24 25.15
CA ILE A 73 0.81 10.15 24.22
C ILE A 73 -0.27 9.22 24.81
N LEU A 74 -0.16 8.84 26.07
CA LEU A 74 -1.16 8.01 26.76
C LEU A 74 -2.55 8.66 26.74
N HIS A 75 -2.62 9.96 27.03
CA HIS A 75 -3.88 10.68 26.95
C HIS A 75 -4.45 10.74 25.53
N ARG A 76 -3.58 10.84 24.52
CA ARG A 76 -4.01 10.76 23.11
C ARG A 76 -4.59 9.40 22.76
N ILE A 77 -3.98 8.30 23.22
CA ILE A 77 -4.49 6.93 23.03
C ILE A 77 -5.87 6.80 23.68
N GLU A 78 -6.02 7.26 24.93
CA GLU A 78 -7.30 7.23 25.64
C GLU A 78 -8.41 7.97 24.88
N GLN A 79 -8.12 9.16 24.35
CA GLN A 79 -9.05 9.91 23.51
C GLN A 79 -9.45 9.14 22.24
N LEU A 80 -8.48 8.51 21.56
CA LEU A 80 -8.74 7.74 20.35
C LEU A 80 -9.57 6.50 20.61
N ILE A 81 -9.28 5.78 21.70
CA ILE A 81 -10.07 4.62 22.14
C ILE A 81 -11.51 5.04 22.48
N ASN A 82 -11.66 6.13 23.23
CA ASN A 82 -12.98 6.64 23.59
C ASN A 82 -13.78 7.05 22.34
N GLN A 83 -13.16 7.75 21.40
CA GLN A 83 -13.79 8.09 20.13
C GLN A 83 -14.13 6.84 19.29
N ALA A 84 -13.28 5.81 19.28
CA ALA A 84 -13.55 4.55 18.58
C ALA A 84 -14.76 3.84 19.22
N TRP A 85 -14.80 3.77 20.53
CA TRP A 85 -15.88 3.13 21.29
C TRP A 85 -17.26 3.77 21.00
N HIS A 86 -17.32 5.08 20.86
CA HIS A 86 -18.55 5.81 20.53
C HIS A 86 -18.84 5.89 19.02
N THR A 87 -17.98 5.31 18.18
CA THR A 87 -18.22 5.27 16.74
C THR A 87 -19.00 3.99 16.40
N ASN A 88 -20.18 4.14 15.80
CA ASN A 88 -20.97 2.99 15.38
C ASN A 88 -20.20 2.18 14.32
N GLU A 89 -19.83 0.94 14.66
CA GLU A 89 -19.01 0.05 13.84
C GLU A 89 -19.76 -0.43 12.58
N ILE A 90 -21.07 -0.61 12.71
CA ILE A 90 -21.87 -1.19 11.64
C ILE A 90 -22.37 -0.07 10.72
N ARG A 91 -22.07 -0.19 9.42
CA ARG A 91 -22.70 0.64 8.40
C ARG A 91 -24.14 0.20 8.20
N GLN A 92 -25.09 1.12 8.31
CA GLN A 92 -26.50 0.85 8.01
C GLN A 92 -26.76 0.68 6.50
N GLN A 93 -25.87 1.21 5.66
CA GLN A 93 -25.95 1.08 4.21
C GLN A 93 -24.72 0.34 3.67
N ARG A 94 -24.96 -0.65 2.80
CA ARG A 94 -23.86 -1.32 2.08
C ARG A 94 -23.14 -0.30 1.20
N PRO A 95 -21.80 -0.35 1.12
CA PRO A 95 -21.06 0.48 0.18
C PRO A 95 -21.47 0.15 -1.25
N THR A 96 -21.52 1.17 -2.09
CA THR A 96 -21.70 0.98 -3.52
C THR A 96 -20.38 0.52 -4.16
N PRO A 97 -20.40 -0.14 -5.36
CA PRO A 97 -19.18 -0.49 -6.07
C PRO A 97 -18.26 0.72 -6.36
N VAL A 98 -18.83 1.92 -6.50
CA VAL A 98 -18.05 3.17 -6.64
C VAL A 98 -17.35 3.54 -5.33
N ASP A 99 -18.02 3.35 -4.18
CA ASP A 99 -17.41 3.61 -2.87
C ASP A 99 -16.24 2.64 -2.61
N GLU A 100 -16.41 1.37 -2.98
CA GLU A 100 -15.36 0.35 -2.89
C GLU A 100 -14.15 0.73 -3.75
N ALA A 101 -14.38 1.17 -4.99
CA ALA A 101 -13.32 1.63 -5.88
C ALA A 101 -12.56 2.85 -5.30
N LYS A 102 -13.28 3.84 -4.75
CA LYS A 102 -12.66 4.99 -4.08
C LYS A 102 -11.78 4.60 -2.90
N TRP A 103 -12.12 3.52 -2.19
CA TRP A 103 -11.29 3.01 -1.10
C TRP A 103 -9.99 2.39 -1.62
N GLY A 104 -10.08 1.57 -2.67
CA GLY A 104 -8.88 1.02 -3.29
C GLY A 104 -7.96 2.11 -3.84
N PHE A 105 -8.51 3.14 -4.47
CA PHE A 105 -7.73 4.28 -4.94
C PHE A 105 -7.05 5.04 -3.79
N ALA A 106 -7.73 5.18 -2.64
CA ALA A 106 -7.10 5.77 -1.45
C ALA A 106 -5.92 4.94 -0.93
N VAL A 107 -5.93 3.62 -1.06
CA VAL A 107 -4.76 2.76 -0.73
C VAL A 107 -3.62 3.02 -1.71
N ILE A 108 -3.92 3.14 -3.01
CA ILE A 108 -2.92 3.48 -4.02
C ILE A 108 -2.29 4.84 -3.70
N GLU A 109 -3.11 5.88 -3.47
CA GLU A 109 -2.66 7.24 -3.22
C GLU A 109 -1.84 7.39 -1.93
N ASN A 110 -2.29 6.77 -0.84
CA ASN A 110 -1.68 6.99 0.48
C ASN A 110 -0.54 6.02 0.80
N SER A 111 -0.45 4.88 0.11
CA SER A 111 0.54 3.84 0.43
C SER A 111 1.41 3.47 -0.76
N LEU A 112 0.82 3.06 -1.88
CA LEU A 112 1.56 2.54 -3.02
C LEU A 112 2.28 3.65 -3.81
N TRP A 113 1.62 4.79 -3.97
CA TRP A 113 2.18 5.93 -4.70
C TRP A 113 3.47 6.49 -4.08
N PRO A 114 3.56 6.71 -2.76
CA PRO A 114 4.83 7.08 -2.14
C PRO A 114 5.84 5.93 -2.04
N ALA A 115 5.39 4.69 -1.84
CA ALA A 115 6.28 3.54 -1.64
C ALA A 115 6.99 3.10 -2.93
N MET A 116 6.33 3.21 -4.09
CA MET A 116 6.88 2.70 -5.34
C MET A 116 8.14 3.44 -5.82
N PRO A 117 8.21 4.78 -5.81
CA PRO A 117 9.44 5.49 -6.14
C PRO A 117 10.60 5.15 -5.21
N ASP A 118 10.32 4.94 -3.92
CA ASP A 118 11.36 4.55 -2.96
C ASP A 118 11.89 3.14 -3.24
N PHE A 119 11.00 2.20 -3.52
CA PHE A 119 11.36 0.84 -3.93
C PHE A 119 12.22 0.85 -5.21
N MET A 120 11.81 1.61 -6.23
CA MET A 120 12.54 1.68 -7.49
C MET A 120 13.92 2.32 -7.33
N ARG A 121 14.06 3.33 -6.48
CA ARG A 121 15.37 3.91 -6.13
C ARG A 121 16.27 2.90 -5.43
N GLN A 122 15.76 2.21 -4.43
CA GLN A 122 16.51 1.17 -3.72
C GLN A 122 16.97 0.05 -4.66
N LEU A 123 16.09 -0.37 -5.57
CA LEU A 123 16.44 -1.39 -6.57
C LEU A 123 17.55 -0.92 -7.50
N ASP A 124 17.47 0.32 -8.01
CA ASP A 124 18.49 0.92 -8.86
C ASP A 124 19.82 1.10 -8.15
N GLU A 125 19.80 1.59 -6.90
CA GLU A 125 21.00 1.74 -6.06
C GLU A 125 21.67 0.39 -5.83
N ARG A 126 20.92 -0.66 -5.52
CA ARG A 126 21.45 -2.02 -5.32
C ARG A 126 22.04 -2.61 -6.59
N LEU A 127 21.41 -2.40 -7.75
CA LEU A 127 21.95 -2.81 -9.05
C LEU A 127 23.27 -2.10 -9.33
N GLN A 128 23.35 -0.80 -9.07
CA GLN A 128 24.56 -0.03 -9.27
C GLN A 128 25.69 -0.46 -8.31
N GLU A 129 25.40 -0.63 -7.02
CA GLU A 129 26.39 -1.03 -6.01
C GLU A 129 26.94 -2.44 -6.23
N THR A 130 26.05 -3.37 -6.62
CA THR A 130 26.41 -4.80 -6.73
C THR A 130 27.00 -5.17 -8.07
N PHE A 131 26.47 -4.60 -9.16
CA PHE A 131 26.76 -5.01 -10.53
C PHE A 131 27.28 -3.89 -11.44
N GLY A 132 27.26 -2.63 -10.96
CA GLY A 132 27.71 -1.47 -11.74
C GLY A 132 26.74 -1.06 -12.86
N VAL A 133 25.50 -1.55 -12.85
CA VAL A 133 24.47 -1.25 -13.87
C VAL A 133 23.30 -0.50 -13.23
N ARG A 134 22.58 0.28 -14.05
CA ARG A 134 21.43 1.07 -13.61
C ARG A 134 20.18 0.71 -14.41
N LEU A 135 19.03 0.89 -13.77
CA LEU A 135 17.75 0.79 -14.47
C LEU A 135 17.57 1.97 -15.42
N PRO A 136 17.04 1.74 -16.64
CA PRO A 136 16.60 2.82 -17.49
C PRO A 136 15.44 3.59 -16.84
N LEU A 137 15.33 4.89 -17.15
CA LEU A 137 14.32 5.77 -16.54
C LEU A 137 12.86 5.38 -16.86
N ASP A 138 12.66 4.62 -17.91
CA ASP A 138 11.37 4.09 -18.36
C ASP A 138 11.07 2.66 -17.85
N ALA A 139 11.94 2.11 -17.00
CA ALA A 139 11.71 0.79 -16.42
C ALA A 139 10.46 0.79 -15.52
N ALA A 140 9.52 -0.09 -15.83
CA ALA A 140 8.26 -0.25 -15.10
C ALA A 140 7.99 -1.73 -14.76
N PRO A 141 8.83 -2.38 -13.92
CA PRO A 141 8.71 -3.81 -13.62
C PRO A 141 7.48 -4.16 -12.81
N VAL A 142 6.83 -3.18 -12.19
CA VAL A 142 5.63 -3.36 -11.37
C VAL A 142 4.51 -2.46 -11.88
N ARG A 143 3.33 -3.06 -12.04
CA ARG A 143 2.10 -2.37 -12.44
C ARG A 143 1.00 -2.61 -11.41
N PHE A 144 0.05 -1.68 -11.33
CA PHE A 144 -1.12 -1.80 -10.49
C PHE A 144 -2.37 -1.91 -11.35
N ALA A 145 -3.24 -2.85 -10.99
CA ALA A 145 -4.56 -3.01 -11.59
C ALA A 145 -5.63 -3.11 -10.50
N SER A 146 -6.87 -3.00 -10.87
CA SER A 146 -8.00 -3.12 -9.96
C SER A 146 -9.19 -3.80 -10.64
N TRP A 147 -9.82 -4.73 -9.94
CA TRP A 147 -11.09 -5.33 -10.36
C TRP A 147 -12.31 -4.54 -9.86
N MET A 148 -12.08 -3.58 -8.96
CA MET A 148 -13.16 -2.79 -8.36
C MET A 148 -13.95 -2.03 -9.43
N GLY A 149 -15.27 -2.19 -9.40
CA GLY A 149 -16.16 -1.59 -10.38
C GLY A 149 -16.12 -2.22 -11.78
N GLY A 150 -15.26 -3.21 -12.03
CA GLY A 150 -15.14 -3.95 -13.30
C GLY A 150 -15.63 -5.39 -13.21
N ASP A 151 -15.23 -6.09 -12.15
CA ASP A 151 -15.65 -7.45 -11.88
C ASP A 151 -17.11 -7.48 -11.40
N ARG A 152 -17.94 -8.21 -12.09
CA ARG A 152 -19.38 -8.28 -11.79
C ARG A 152 -19.71 -9.40 -10.83
N ASP A 153 -19.06 -10.54 -10.96
CA ASP A 153 -19.23 -11.74 -10.12
C ASP A 153 -20.66 -11.94 -9.60
N GLY A 154 -21.64 -11.80 -10.50
CA GLY A 154 -23.08 -11.87 -10.18
C GLY A 154 -23.65 -10.64 -9.45
N ASN A 155 -22.88 -9.60 -9.18
CA ASN A 155 -23.34 -8.35 -8.56
C ASN A 155 -24.10 -7.46 -9.56
N PRO A 156 -25.45 -7.31 -9.43
CA PRO A 156 -26.25 -6.53 -10.38
C PRO A 156 -25.94 -5.01 -10.30
N PHE A 157 -25.28 -4.54 -9.26
CA PHE A 157 -24.93 -3.13 -9.07
C PHE A 157 -23.65 -2.75 -9.83
N VAL A 158 -22.84 -3.70 -10.30
CA VAL A 158 -21.69 -3.45 -11.16
C VAL A 158 -22.15 -3.35 -12.60
N THR A 159 -22.65 -2.19 -12.97
CA THR A 159 -23.15 -1.89 -14.32
C THR A 159 -22.06 -1.27 -15.20
N ALA A 160 -22.26 -1.25 -16.51
CA ALA A 160 -21.37 -0.56 -17.45
C ALA A 160 -21.16 0.95 -17.09
N LYS A 161 -22.20 1.59 -16.54
CA LYS A 161 -22.12 2.98 -16.05
C LYS A 161 -21.14 3.09 -14.88
N VAL A 162 -21.25 2.17 -13.92
CA VAL A 162 -20.35 2.11 -12.75
C VAL A 162 -18.91 1.85 -13.20
N THR A 163 -18.69 0.88 -14.09
CA THR A 163 -17.35 0.60 -14.63
C THR A 163 -16.74 1.85 -15.29
N ARG A 164 -17.52 2.56 -16.10
CA ARG A 164 -17.07 3.82 -16.73
C ARG A 164 -16.73 4.88 -15.68
N GLU A 165 -17.57 5.05 -14.67
CA GLU A 165 -17.33 6.03 -13.59
C GLU A 165 -16.06 5.71 -12.82
N VAL A 166 -15.85 4.45 -12.46
CA VAL A 166 -14.65 3.99 -11.77
C VAL A 166 -13.39 4.21 -12.61
N LEU A 167 -13.43 3.84 -13.91
CA LEU A 167 -12.30 4.07 -14.83
C LEU A 167 -11.97 5.56 -15.01
N LEU A 168 -12.97 6.43 -15.02
CA LEU A 168 -12.74 7.87 -15.07
C LEU A 168 -12.14 8.37 -13.74
N THR A 169 -12.63 7.88 -12.61
CA THR A 169 -12.13 8.26 -11.27
C THR A 169 -10.68 7.81 -11.06
N SER A 170 -10.27 6.66 -11.62
CA SER A 170 -8.90 6.15 -11.48
C SER A 170 -7.85 6.99 -12.23
N ARG A 171 -8.27 7.92 -13.08
CA ARG A 171 -7.37 8.81 -13.84
C ARG A 171 -7.14 10.17 -13.21
N TRP A 172 -7.81 10.45 -12.12
CA TRP A 172 -7.61 11.67 -11.33
C TRP A 172 -6.61 11.41 -10.22
#